data_158218d67f6e43735749161e3d94e8ea
#
_entry.id   158218d67f6e43735749161e3d94e8ea
#
_cell.length_a   1.000
_cell.length_b   1.000
_cell.length_c   1.000
_cell.angle_alpha   90.00
_cell.angle_beta   90.00
_cell.angle_gamma   90.00
#
_symmetry.space_group_name_H-M   'P 1'
#
loop_
_entity.id
_entity.type
_entity.pdbx_description
1 polymer ?
#
loop_
_entity_poly.entity_id
_entity_poly.type
_entity_poly.pdbx_seq_one_letter_code
_entity_poly.pdbx_strand_id
1 'polypeptide(L)'
;MIDTDDSRGAPVKIAALPNRPQPMTPDALITLQQHLFYALNSAPNETRRLFHGRGRCWPGLEQLTVDWLQGVLLVALFKPVSDTELAALQQMLLDLGHSAAWQDSGAHSLLLQLRYLPESPTQWLLGEPVEHWDICEHGLHYRLDLGKKQNSGLFLDMRYGRQWVQAQAAGKRVLNLFAYTCGFSVAALAGGAHQVVNLDMARAALSRGRDNHRLNQHDLSQVVFLGHDLFKSWGKVAKYGPYDLIIIDPPSFQRGSFVLSKDYPKVLRRLPELLSENGTVLACSNEPEIGPDYLIQAMAAEAPSLHFSERLDNPPEFPDSQPDSALKALVFQRH
;
A
#
# COMPACT_ATOMS: atom_id res chain seq x y z
N MET A 1 -37.73 -38.66 -33.33
CA MET A 1 -37.38 -37.28 -33.68
C MET A 1 -37.43 -36.51 -32.38
N ILE A 2 -36.29 -36.35 -31.74
CA ILE A 2 -36.13 -35.56 -30.51
C ILE A 2 -35.03 -34.53 -30.84
N ASP A 3 -35.49 -33.29 -30.97
CA ASP A 3 -34.63 -32.15 -31.22
C ASP A 3 -33.96 -31.79 -29.91
N THR A 4 -32.63 -31.83 -29.86
CA THR A 4 -31.81 -31.34 -28.75
C THR A 4 -31.27 -29.97 -29.12
N ASP A 5 -31.88 -28.94 -28.58
CA ASP A 5 -31.42 -27.55 -28.66
C ASP A 5 -30.18 -27.38 -27.77
N ASP A 6 -29.02 -27.28 -28.41
CA ASP A 6 -27.69 -27.08 -27.75
C ASP A 6 -27.31 -25.59 -27.85
N SER A 7 -27.95 -24.76 -27.02
CA SER A 7 -27.61 -23.34 -26.89
C SER A 7 -26.51 -23.13 -25.86
N ARG A 8 -25.25 -23.53 -26.16
CA ARG A 8 -24.08 -23.15 -25.41
C ARG A 8 -23.73 -21.70 -25.76
N GLY A 9 -23.99 -20.81 -24.79
CA GLY A 9 -23.63 -19.40 -24.89
C GLY A 9 -22.14 -19.23 -25.19
N ALA A 10 -21.83 -18.50 -26.27
CA ALA A 10 -20.44 -18.11 -26.60
C ALA A 10 -19.81 -17.30 -25.47
N PRO A 11 -18.52 -17.51 -25.16
CA PRO A 11 -17.84 -16.72 -24.16
C PRO A 11 -17.78 -15.25 -24.61
N VAL A 12 -18.28 -14.37 -23.77
CA VAL A 12 -18.13 -12.92 -23.93
C VAL A 12 -16.63 -12.60 -23.97
N LYS A 13 -16.14 -12.21 -25.15
CA LYS A 13 -14.79 -11.68 -25.32
C LYS A 13 -14.73 -10.33 -24.60
N ILE A 14 -14.20 -10.33 -23.39
CA ILE A 14 -13.75 -9.09 -22.75
C ILE A 14 -12.64 -8.54 -23.64
N ALA A 15 -12.88 -7.37 -24.23
CA ALA A 15 -11.88 -6.67 -25.02
C ALA A 15 -10.66 -6.39 -24.12
N ALA A 16 -9.53 -7.01 -24.43
CA ALA A 16 -8.27 -6.75 -23.77
C ALA A 16 -7.92 -5.27 -23.97
N LEU A 17 -7.92 -4.49 -22.90
CA LEU A 17 -7.43 -3.11 -22.91
C LEU A 17 -5.97 -3.12 -23.38
N PRO A 18 -5.53 -2.14 -24.18
CA PRO A 18 -4.18 -2.10 -24.71
C PRO A 18 -3.18 -2.00 -23.56
N ASN A 19 -2.34 -3.00 -23.40
CA ASN A 19 -1.38 -3.16 -22.29
C ASN A 19 -0.12 -2.28 -22.47
N ARG A 20 -0.14 -1.32 -23.38
CA ARG A 20 0.94 -0.34 -23.55
C ARG A 20 0.52 0.99 -22.94
N PRO A 21 1.34 1.57 -22.03
CA PRO A 21 1.10 2.94 -21.57
C PRO A 21 1.06 3.86 -22.77
N GLN A 22 0.16 4.83 -22.74
CA GLN A 22 0.16 5.88 -23.73
C GLN A 22 1.45 6.68 -23.60
N PRO A 23 1.99 7.26 -24.68
CA PRO A 23 3.19 8.10 -24.63
C PRO A 23 2.93 9.31 -23.72
N MET A 24 3.96 9.72 -23.00
CA MET A 24 3.94 10.93 -22.17
C MET A 24 4.09 12.15 -23.06
N THR A 25 2.95 12.65 -23.56
CA THR A 25 2.92 13.80 -24.48
C THR A 25 3.26 15.11 -23.75
N PRO A 26 3.63 16.19 -24.47
CA PRO A 26 3.78 17.52 -23.88
C PRO A 26 2.53 17.98 -23.13
N ASP A 27 1.33 17.74 -23.64
CA ASP A 27 0.06 18.08 -22.97
C ASP A 27 -0.14 17.30 -21.67
N ALA A 28 0.27 16.02 -21.62
CA ALA A 28 0.26 15.24 -20.39
C ALA A 28 1.22 15.84 -19.34
N LEU A 29 2.42 16.26 -19.74
CA LEU A 29 3.37 16.92 -18.85
C LEU A 29 2.85 18.28 -18.35
N ILE A 30 2.19 19.06 -19.19
CA ILE A 30 1.53 20.32 -18.78
C ILE A 30 0.45 20.01 -17.72
N THR A 31 -0.36 18.98 -17.94
CA THR A 31 -1.38 18.55 -16.97
C THR A 31 -0.76 18.15 -15.63
N LEU A 32 0.32 17.38 -15.65
CA LEU A 32 1.07 16.99 -14.44
C LEU A 32 1.63 18.23 -13.72
N GLN A 33 2.27 19.14 -14.46
CA GLN A 33 2.84 20.37 -13.92
C GLN A 33 1.77 21.23 -13.22
N GLN A 34 0.65 21.46 -13.88
CA GLN A 34 -0.47 22.23 -13.30
C GLN A 34 -1.01 21.58 -12.02
N HIS A 35 -1.16 20.25 -12.03
CA HIS A 35 -1.63 19.50 -10.86
C HIS A 35 -0.64 19.64 -9.69
N LEU A 36 0.66 19.49 -9.94
CA LEU A 36 1.69 19.63 -8.91
C LEU A 36 1.80 21.07 -8.40
N PHE A 37 1.69 22.06 -9.27
CA PHE A 37 1.62 23.47 -8.87
C PHE A 37 0.47 23.74 -7.90
N TYR A 38 -0.72 23.26 -8.24
CA TYR A 38 -1.90 23.41 -7.37
C TYR A 38 -1.69 22.69 -6.02
N ALA A 39 -1.18 21.47 -6.05
CA ALA A 39 -0.93 20.67 -4.86
C ALA A 39 0.13 21.31 -3.93
N LEU A 40 1.19 21.91 -4.49
CA LEU A 40 2.25 22.57 -3.71
C LEU A 40 1.78 23.89 -3.10
N ASN A 41 0.91 24.66 -3.77
CA ASN A 41 0.32 25.88 -3.19
C ASN A 41 -0.53 25.62 -1.95
N SER A 42 -0.97 24.36 -1.75
CA SER A 42 -1.69 23.90 -0.57
C SER A 42 -1.03 22.66 0.02
N ALA A 43 0.30 22.67 0.06
CA ALA A 43 1.08 21.50 0.49
C ALA A 43 0.59 20.97 1.85
N PRO A 44 0.32 19.66 1.96
CA PRO A 44 -0.16 19.08 3.21
C PRO A 44 0.90 19.17 4.30
N ASN A 45 0.47 19.37 5.54
CA ASN A 45 1.35 19.29 6.71
C ASN A 45 1.84 17.87 7.01
N GLU A 46 1.22 16.88 6.39
CA GLU A 46 1.52 15.46 6.53
C GLU A 46 1.87 14.83 5.19
N THR A 47 2.44 13.64 5.25
CA THR A 47 2.72 12.84 4.05
C THR A 47 1.46 12.50 3.28
N ARG A 48 1.49 12.72 1.95
CA ARG A 48 0.36 12.49 1.02
C ARG A 48 0.85 12.06 -0.35
N ARG A 49 0.01 11.30 -1.07
CA ARG A 49 0.11 11.20 -2.52
C ARG A 49 -0.38 12.52 -3.13
N LEU A 50 0.45 13.17 -3.94
CA LEU A 50 0.02 14.36 -4.70
C LEU A 50 -0.54 14.01 -6.07
N PHE A 51 0.02 12.98 -6.73
CA PHE A 51 -0.44 12.57 -8.04
C PHE A 51 -0.41 11.05 -8.20
N HIS A 52 -1.53 10.46 -8.61
CA HIS A 52 -1.69 9.01 -8.78
C HIS A 52 -2.05 8.65 -10.23
N GLY A 53 -1.07 8.63 -11.13
CA GLY A 53 -1.28 8.24 -12.53
C GLY A 53 -1.71 6.77 -12.68
N ARG A 54 -1.22 5.89 -11.81
CA ARG A 54 -1.48 4.44 -11.86
C ARG A 54 -2.97 4.05 -11.79
N GLY A 55 -3.83 4.93 -11.29
CA GLY A 55 -5.28 4.76 -11.34
C GLY A 55 -5.90 5.03 -12.71
N ARG A 56 -5.09 5.32 -13.75
CA ARG A 56 -5.50 5.46 -15.15
C ARG A 56 -6.53 6.57 -15.40
N CYS A 57 -6.56 7.58 -14.55
CA CYS A 57 -7.43 8.74 -14.70
C CYS A 57 -6.83 9.82 -15.62
N TRP A 58 -5.52 9.73 -15.93
CA TRP A 58 -4.78 10.72 -16.73
C TRP A 58 -4.01 10.02 -17.86
N PRO A 59 -4.51 10.12 -19.13
CA PRO A 59 -3.86 9.52 -20.29
C PRO A 59 -2.42 10.00 -20.46
N GLY A 60 -1.49 9.08 -20.69
CA GLY A 60 -0.05 9.37 -20.84
C GLY A 60 0.72 9.53 -19.52
N LEU A 61 0.05 9.44 -18.36
CA LEU A 61 0.67 9.57 -17.03
C LEU A 61 0.48 8.31 -16.15
N GLU A 62 -0.03 7.21 -16.74
CA GLU A 62 -0.36 5.97 -16.00
C GLU A 62 0.86 5.27 -15.39
N GLN A 63 2.06 5.65 -15.83
CA GLN A 63 3.32 5.05 -15.38
C GLN A 63 3.95 5.74 -14.18
N LEU A 64 3.39 6.84 -13.67
CA LEU A 64 4.03 7.61 -12.60
C LEU A 64 3.12 7.91 -11.41
N THR A 65 3.78 8.19 -10.30
CA THR A 65 3.15 8.72 -9.09
C THR A 65 4.04 9.79 -8.49
N VAL A 66 3.45 10.73 -7.72
CA VAL A 66 4.19 11.74 -6.98
C VAL A 66 3.72 11.76 -5.54
N ASP A 67 4.65 11.59 -4.62
CA ASP A 67 4.43 11.61 -3.18
C ASP A 67 5.07 12.84 -2.54
N TRP A 68 4.33 13.51 -1.68
CA TRP A 68 4.78 14.52 -0.76
C TRP A 68 5.20 13.89 0.56
N LEU A 69 6.45 14.00 0.91
CA LEU A 69 7.04 13.45 2.12
C LEU A 69 7.53 14.59 3.03
N GLN A 70 6.70 15.59 3.24
CA GLN A 70 6.96 16.75 4.11
C GLN A 70 8.28 17.46 3.78
N GLY A 71 8.32 18.09 2.62
CA GLY A 71 9.49 18.80 2.08
C GLY A 71 10.29 18.01 1.05
N VAL A 72 10.07 16.72 0.95
CA VAL A 72 10.65 15.86 -0.10
C VAL A 72 9.58 15.45 -1.09
N LEU A 73 9.79 15.74 -2.37
CA LEU A 73 8.94 15.29 -3.46
C LEU A 73 9.55 14.03 -4.09
N LEU A 74 8.86 12.90 -4.00
CA LEU A 74 9.28 11.63 -4.60
C LEU A 74 8.43 11.32 -5.82
N VAL A 75 9.03 11.43 -7.01
CA VAL A 75 8.43 11.00 -8.28
C VAL A 75 8.87 9.58 -8.57
N ALA A 76 7.94 8.64 -8.72
CA ALA A 76 8.24 7.25 -9.04
C ALA A 76 7.71 6.89 -10.42
N LEU A 77 8.59 6.42 -11.31
CA LEU A 77 8.28 5.98 -12.67
C LEU A 77 8.29 4.45 -12.73
N PHE A 78 7.13 3.84 -13.00
CA PHE A 78 6.92 2.39 -12.91
C PHE A 78 7.10 1.62 -14.22
N LYS A 79 7.06 2.33 -15.36
CA LYS A 79 7.25 1.73 -16.69
C LYS A 79 8.27 2.55 -17.48
N PRO A 80 9.03 1.92 -18.39
CA PRO A 80 9.97 2.64 -19.22
C PRO A 80 9.26 3.64 -20.13
N VAL A 81 9.89 4.77 -20.35
CA VAL A 81 9.55 5.80 -21.32
C VAL A 81 10.73 6.01 -22.26
N SER A 82 10.56 6.72 -23.36
CA SER A 82 11.69 7.08 -24.23
C SER A 82 12.64 8.08 -23.55
N ASP A 83 13.89 8.14 -24.01
CA ASP A 83 14.87 9.09 -23.47
C ASP A 83 14.39 10.54 -23.61
N THR A 84 13.68 10.85 -24.69
CA THR A 84 13.10 12.18 -24.93
C THR A 84 12.01 12.50 -23.90
N GLU A 85 11.11 11.54 -23.60
CA GLU A 85 10.07 11.70 -22.59
C GLU A 85 10.66 11.83 -21.19
N LEU A 86 11.70 11.02 -20.88
CA LEU A 86 12.40 11.10 -19.61
C LEU A 86 13.07 12.46 -19.41
N ALA A 87 13.78 12.96 -20.44
CA ALA A 87 14.43 14.27 -20.40
C ALA A 87 13.39 15.40 -20.24
N ALA A 88 12.25 15.32 -20.94
CA ALA A 88 11.17 16.30 -20.82
C ALA A 88 10.55 16.30 -19.41
N LEU A 89 10.33 15.10 -18.82
CA LEU A 89 9.85 14.96 -17.43
C LEU A 89 10.86 15.57 -16.45
N GLN A 90 12.15 15.26 -16.59
CA GLN A 90 13.19 15.81 -15.72
C GLN A 90 13.26 17.34 -15.80
N GLN A 91 13.19 17.90 -17.02
CA GLN A 91 13.19 19.35 -17.21
C GLN A 91 11.98 20.01 -16.55
N MET A 92 10.77 19.47 -16.78
CA MET A 92 9.53 19.97 -16.15
C MET A 92 9.62 19.93 -14.62
N LEU A 93 10.19 18.86 -14.05
CA LEU A 93 10.38 18.73 -12.61
C LEU A 93 11.41 19.74 -12.06
N LEU A 94 12.49 20.00 -12.79
CA LEU A 94 13.47 21.05 -12.42
C LEU A 94 12.83 22.44 -12.48
N ASP A 95 12.03 22.73 -13.52
CA ASP A 95 11.31 24.00 -13.64
C ASP A 95 10.31 24.19 -12.47
N LEU A 96 9.62 23.11 -12.07
CA LEU A 96 8.78 23.10 -10.87
C LEU A 96 9.59 23.46 -9.62
N GLY A 97 10.78 22.88 -9.46
CA GLY A 97 11.68 23.12 -8.33
C GLY A 97 12.22 24.56 -8.25
N HIS A 98 12.15 25.33 -9.33
CA HIS A 98 12.51 26.74 -9.34
C HIS A 98 11.31 27.69 -9.18
N SER A 99 10.11 27.15 -9.02
CA SER A 99 8.87 27.93 -8.94
C SER A 99 8.62 28.54 -7.56
N ALA A 100 7.80 29.59 -7.51
CA ALA A 100 7.33 30.15 -6.24
C ALA A 100 6.53 29.13 -5.42
N ALA A 101 5.68 28.32 -6.05
CA ALA A 101 4.92 27.26 -5.37
C ALA A 101 5.81 26.24 -4.66
N TRP A 102 6.96 25.90 -5.25
CA TRP A 102 7.97 25.06 -4.60
C TRP A 102 8.55 25.74 -3.37
N GLN A 103 8.98 26.99 -3.49
CA GLN A 103 9.58 27.74 -2.38
C GLN A 103 8.60 27.95 -1.21
N ASP A 104 7.37 28.31 -1.52
CA ASP A 104 6.33 28.59 -0.53
C ASP A 104 5.82 27.30 0.16
N SER A 105 5.91 26.14 -0.51
CA SER A 105 5.53 24.83 0.07
C SER A 105 6.48 24.31 1.14
N GLY A 106 7.69 24.86 1.25
CA GLY A 106 8.76 24.32 2.09
C GLY A 106 9.43 23.07 1.49
N ALA A 107 9.22 22.80 0.18
CA ALA A 107 9.94 21.73 -0.52
C ALA A 107 11.43 22.06 -0.64
N HIS A 108 12.26 21.06 -0.39
CA HIS A 108 13.73 21.22 -0.44
C HIS A 108 14.44 20.09 -1.20
N SER A 109 13.77 18.98 -1.46
CA SER A 109 14.36 17.84 -2.18
C SER A 109 13.39 17.27 -3.21
N LEU A 110 13.91 16.95 -4.39
CA LEU A 110 13.18 16.37 -5.51
C LEU A 110 13.89 15.12 -5.99
N LEU A 111 13.20 13.98 -5.89
CA LEU A 111 13.71 12.66 -6.25
C LEU A 111 12.92 12.09 -7.43
N LEU A 112 13.63 11.48 -8.38
CA LEU A 112 13.05 10.68 -9.44
C LEU A 112 13.53 9.23 -9.33
N GLN A 113 12.64 8.31 -8.96
CA GLN A 113 12.91 6.90 -8.84
C GLN A 113 12.47 6.13 -10.09
N LEU A 114 13.41 5.43 -10.73
CA LEU A 114 13.16 4.63 -11.92
C LEU A 114 12.84 3.18 -11.52
N ARG A 115 11.58 2.93 -11.12
CA ARG A 115 11.15 1.63 -10.56
C ARG A 115 11.10 0.49 -11.57
N TYR A 116 11.12 0.79 -12.86
CA TYR A 116 11.19 -0.21 -13.93
C TYR A 116 12.58 -0.78 -14.15
N LEU A 117 13.62 -0.15 -13.59
CA LEU A 117 14.99 -0.64 -13.66
C LEU A 117 15.32 -1.55 -12.46
N PRO A 118 16.27 -2.49 -12.62
CA PRO A 118 16.80 -3.26 -11.50
C PRO A 118 17.25 -2.34 -10.36
N GLU A 119 17.02 -2.76 -9.11
CA GLU A 119 17.34 -1.99 -7.89
C GLU A 119 16.61 -0.65 -7.74
N SER A 120 15.76 -0.27 -8.71
CA SER A 120 14.97 0.96 -8.70
C SER A 120 15.79 2.22 -8.39
N PRO A 121 16.81 2.55 -9.20
CA PRO A 121 17.73 3.64 -8.93
C PRO A 121 16.96 4.96 -8.77
N THR A 122 17.43 5.79 -7.84
CA THR A 122 16.85 7.09 -7.53
C THR A 122 17.84 8.19 -7.88
N GLN A 123 17.38 9.16 -8.66
CA GLN A 123 18.10 10.36 -9.03
C GLN A 123 17.65 11.50 -8.11
N TRP A 124 18.60 12.17 -7.47
CA TRP A 124 18.35 13.40 -6.73
C TRP A 124 18.47 14.57 -7.71
N LEU A 125 17.33 15.09 -8.14
CA LEU A 125 17.27 16.22 -9.06
C LEU A 125 17.52 17.54 -8.35
N LEU A 126 17.05 17.66 -7.10
CA LEU A 126 17.30 18.80 -6.20
C LEU A 126 17.50 18.29 -4.77
N GLY A 127 18.26 19.05 -3.98
CA GLY A 127 18.56 18.73 -2.58
C GLY A 127 19.70 17.72 -2.41
N GLU A 128 20.17 17.60 -1.17
CA GLU A 128 21.25 16.67 -0.83
C GLU A 128 20.71 15.28 -0.52
N PRO A 129 21.41 14.20 -0.96
CA PRO A 129 21.02 12.84 -0.65
C PRO A 129 20.97 12.56 0.85
N VAL A 130 19.83 12.04 1.32
CA VAL A 130 19.63 11.52 2.67
C VAL A 130 19.24 10.07 2.63
N GLU A 131 19.72 9.26 3.58
CA GLU A 131 19.41 7.84 3.63
C GLU A 131 18.05 7.58 4.27
N HIS A 132 17.74 8.34 5.30
CA HIS A 132 16.52 8.20 6.08
C HIS A 132 15.78 9.54 6.18
N TRP A 133 14.45 9.46 6.12
CA TRP A 133 13.59 10.61 6.24
C TRP A 133 12.39 10.26 7.12
N ASP A 134 12.20 11.02 8.19
CA ASP A 134 11.09 10.82 9.11
C ASP A 134 9.88 11.63 8.65
N ILE A 135 8.74 10.96 8.52
CA ILE A 135 7.47 11.54 8.08
C ILE A 135 6.39 11.41 9.14
N CYS A 136 5.34 12.18 9.00
CA CYS A 136 4.15 12.11 9.84
C CYS A 136 2.90 11.75 9.00
N GLU A 137 2.06 10.86 9.54
CA GLU A 137 0.75 10.53 9.02
C GLU A 137 -0.21 10.35 10.21
N HIS A 138 -1.29 11.12 10.25
CA HIS A 138 -2.26 11.13 11.38
C HIS A 138 -1.60 11.27 12.77
N GLY A 139 -0.57 12.14 12.86
CA GLY A 139 0.19 12.35 14.08
C GLY A 139 1.16 11.23 14.44
N LEU A 140 1.28 10.18 13.61
CA LEU A 140 2.22 9.07 13.81
C LEU A 140 3.45 9.23 12.93
N HIS A 141 4.61 8.93 13.48
CA HIS A 141 5.89 9.08 12.81
C HIS A 141 6.40 7.77 12.21
N TYR A 142 6.91 7.85 11.00
CA TYR A 142 7.48 6.71 10.28
C TYR A 142 8.80 7.10 9.63
N ARG A 143 9.80 6.23 9.72
CA ARG A 143 11.09 6.41 9.05
C ARG A 143 11.10 5.73 7.70
N LEU A 144 11.32 6.50 6.67
CA LEU A 144 11.47 6.04 5.30
C LEU A 144 12.94 5.84 4.94
N ASP A 145 13.22 4.91 4.03
CA ASP A 145 14.50 4.75 3.36
C ASP A 145 14.40 5.38 1.97
N LEU A 146 15.15 6.45 1.72
CA LEU A 146 15.14 7.16 0.43
C LEU A 146 16.35 6.76 -0.42
N GLY A 147 16.11 6.54 -1.71
CA GLY A 147 17.16 6.37 -2.71
C GLY A 147 17.81 4.99 -2.83
N LYS A 148 17.63 4.07 -1.87
CA LYS A 148 18.32 2.77 -1.86
C LYS A 148 17.42 1.56 -2.03
N LYS A 149 16.11 1.71 -1.91
CA LYS A 149 15.16 0.59 -1.94
C LYS A 149 13.99 0.88 -2.87
N GLN A 150 13.45 -0.17 -3.46
CA GLN A 150 12.25 -0.06 -4.30
C GLN A 150 11.06 0.54 -3.54
N ASN A 151 10.83 0.11 -2.30
CA ASN A 151 9.78 0.64 -1.43
C ASN A 151 10.42 1.46 -0.30
N SER A 152 9.93 2.68 -0.10
CA SER A 152 10.48 3.64 0.86
C SER A 152 10.23 3.29 2.33
N GLY A 153 9.23 2.46 2.61
CA GLY A 153 8.96 2.03 4.00
C GLY A 153 7.52 2.19 4.45
N LEU A 154 6.68 2.96 3.75
CA LEU A 154 5.26 3.10 4.04
C LEU A 154 4.45 3.11 2.74
N PHE A 155 3.34 2.38 2.70
CA PHE A 155 2.38 2.38 1.61
C PHE A 155 1.28 3.39 1.93
N LEU A 156 1.25 4.51 1.20
CA LEU A 156 0.36 5.65 1.50
C LEU A 156 -1.11 5.37 1.17
N ASP A 157 -1.39 4.44 0.26
CA ASP A 157 -2.73 3.97 -0.08
C ASP A 157 -3.46 3.29 1.10
N MET A 158 -2.70 2.68 2.02
CA MET A 158 -3.21 2.07 3.26
C MET A 158 -3.48 3.06 4.41
N ARG A 159 -3.42 4.35 4.17
CA ARG A 159 -3.61 5.39 5.19
C ARG A 159 -4.94 5.25 5.94
N TYR A 160 -6.04 5.03 5.22
CA TYR A 160 -7.36 4.84 5.84
C TYR A 160 -7.48 3.50 6.56
N GLY A 161 -6.84 2.45 6.05
CA GLY A 161 -6.73 1.18 6.76
C GLY A 161 -5.99 1.32 8.10
N ARG A 162 -4.88 2.08 8.14
CA ARG A 162 -4.17 2.36 9.40
C ARG A 162 -5.01 3.19 10.37
N GLN A 163 -5.71 4.21 9.88
CA GLN A 163 -6.61 5.02 10.70
C GLN A 163 -7.76 4.18 11.29
N TRP A 164 -8.34 3.30 10.48
CA TRP A 164 -9.36 2.36 10.95
C TRP A 164 -8.81 1.43 12.03
N VAL A 165 -7.63 0.84 11.82
CA VAL A 165 -6.98 -0.02 12.82
C VAL A 165 -6.73 0.76 14.11
N GLN A 166 -6.23 1.99 14.05
CA GLN A 166 -6.05 2.85 15.23
C GLN A 166 -7.35 3.04 16.00
N ALA A 167 -8.46 3.30 15.31
CA ALA A 167 -9.77 3.49 15.94
C ALA A 167 -10.35 2.20 16.55
N GLN A 168 -9.98 1.02 16.03
CA GLN A 168 -10.51 -0.27 16.48
C GLN A 168 -9.66 -0.96 17.55
N ALA A 169 -8.43 -0.51 17.83
CA ALA A 169 -7.43 -1.29 18.54
C ALA A 169 -7.52 -1.25 20.07
N ALA A 170 -8.28 -0.34 20.67
CA ALA A 170 -8.30 -0.12 22.13
C ALA A 170 -8.53 -1.42 22.93
N GLY A 171 -7.57 -1.77 23.80
CA GLY A 171 -7.59 -2.95 24.66
C GLY A 171 -7.39 -4.29 23.95
N LYS A 172 -7.25 -4.31 22.61
CA LYS A 172 -7.21 -5.53 21.80
C LYS A 172 -5.82 -6.15 21.71
N ARG A 173 -5.81 -7.47 21.54
CA ARG A 173 -4.66 -8.21 21.00
C ARG A 173 -4.74 -8.22 19.49
N VAL A 174 -3.72 -7.67 18.84
CA VAL A 174 -3.67 -7.47 17.39
C VAL A 174 -2.61 -8.37 16.76
N LEU A 175 -2.97 -9.07 15.69
CA LEU A 175 -2.03 -9.80 14.84
C LEU A 175 -1.88 -9.05 13.50
N ASN A 176 -0.66 -8.70 13.18
CA ASN A 176 -0.30 -8.03 11.93
C ASN A 176 0.54 -9.00 11.08
N LEU A 177 -0.09 -9.62 10.09
CA LEU A 177 0.54 -10.53 9.14
C LEU A 177 1.07 -9.76 7.93
N PHE A 178 2.24 -10.18 7.42
CA PHE A 178 2.97 -9.46 6.37
C PHE A 178 3.29 -8.03 6.81
N ALA A 179 3.83 -7.94 8.02
CA ALA A 179 3.90 -6.69 8.78
C ALA A 179 4.80 -5.61 8.15
N TYR A 180 5.71 -6.00 7.24
CA TYR A 180 6.69 -5.09 6.62
C TYR A 180 7.38 -4.21 7.68
N THR A 181 7.30 -2.88 7.58
CA THR A 181 7.84 -1.91 8.54
C THR A 181 6.90 -1.60 9.70
N CYS A 182 5.91 -2.46 9.93
CA CYS A 182 4.95 -2.40 11.05
C CYS A 182 4.04 -1.16 11.07
N GLY A 183 3.68 -0.59 9.90
CA GLY A 183 2.83 0.60 9.84
C GLY A 183 1.49 0.41 10.57
N PHE A 184 0.81 -0.72 10.36
CA PHE A 184 -0.42 -1.05 11.08
C PHE A 184 -0.20 -1.29 12.58
N SER A 185 0.95 -1.87 12.95
CA SER A 185 1.31 -2.10 14.36
C SER A 185 1.48 -0.79 15.13
N VAL A 186 2.14 0.18 14.51
CA VAL A 186 2.29 1.54 15.07
C VAL A 186 0.92 2.17 15.30
N ALA A 187 0.03 2.11 14.28
CA ALA A 187 -1.33 2.62 14.41
C ALA A 187 -2.14 1.89 15.51
N ALA A 188 -2.02 0.56 15.60
CA ALA A 188 -2.72 -0.22 16.62
C ALA A 188 -2.26 0.16 18.05
N LEU A 189 -0.96 0.29 18.29
CA LEU A 189 -0.44 0.71 19.61
C LEU A 189 -0.91 2.13 19.95
N ALA A 190 -0.84 3.07 19.01
CA ALA A 190 -1.33 4.43 19.20
C ALA A 190 -2.85 4.47 19.50
N GLY A 191 -3.61 3.49 18.98
CA GLY A 191 -5.02 3.28 19.27
C GLY A 191 -5.30 2.57 20.60
N GLY A 192 -4.27 2.28 21.41
CA GLY A 192 -4.43 1.64 22.73
C GLY A 192 -4.51 0.13 22.69
N ALA A 193 -3.95 -0.54 21.67
CA ALA A 193 -3.83 -1.99 21.66
C ALA A 193 -3.10 -2.50 22.92
N HIS A 194 -3.61 -3.59 23.50
CA HIS A 194 -2.96 -4.25 24.64
C HIS A 194 -1.64 -4.90 24.22
N GLN A 195 -1.63 -5.55 23.07
CA GLN A 195 -0.45 -6.19 22.50
C GLN A 195 -0.56 -6.27 20.98
N VAL A 196 0.55 -6.10 20.27
CA VAL A 196 0.62 -6.34 18.83
C VAL A 196 1.69 -7.38 18.51
N VAL A 197 1.32 -8.39 17.74
CA VAL A 197 2.22 -9.41 17.21
C VAL A 197 2.43 -9.17 15.72
N ASN A 198 3.65 -8.90 15.33
CA ASN A 198 4.04 -8.66 13.94
C ASN A 198 4.75 -9.89 13.37
N LEU A 199 4.32 -10.37 12.23
CA LEU A 199 4.98 -11.44 11.51
C LEU A 199 5.35 -11.00 10.09
N ASP A 200 6.63 -11.12 9.76
CA ASP A 200 7.17 -10.89 8.42
C ASP A 200 8.45 -11.72 8.22
N MET A 201 8.71 -12.16 6.99
CA MET A 201 9.96 -12.85 6.65
C MET A 201 11.16 -11.90 6.63
N ALA A 202 10.94 -10.64 6.25
CA ALA A 202 11.96 -9.63 6.08
C ALA A 202 12.39 -9.04 7.46
N ARG A 203 13.37 -9.65 8.10
CA ARG A 203 13.88 -9.19 9.41
C ARG A 203 14.34 -7.73 9.40
N ALA A 204 14.89 -7.26 8.28
CA ALA A 204 15.29 -5.86 8.15
C ALA A 204 14.08 -4.91 8.17
N ALA A 205 12.94 -5.32 7.58
CA ALA A 205 11.70 -4.56 7.65
C ALA A 205 11.15 -4.52 9.09
N LEU A 206 11.16 -5.65 9.81
CA LEU A 206 10.79 -5.68 11.24
C LEU A 206 11.74 -4.86 12.13
N SER A 207 13.02 -4.76 11.79
CA SER A 207 13.95 -3.87 12.49
C SER A 207 13.54 -2.40 12.29
N ARG A 208 13.20 -2.01 11.05
CA ARG A 208 12.62 -0.69 10.76
C ARG A 208 11.30 -0.47 11.53
N GLY A 209 10.46 -1.51 11.61
CA GLY A 209 9.23 -1.47 12.43
C GLY A 209 9.51 -1.15 13.90
N ARG A 210 10.57 -1.73 14.47
CA ARG A 210 10.99 -1.41 15.84
C ARG A 210 11.43 0.05 15.97
N ASP A 211 12.11 0.61 14.98
CA ASP A 211 12.48 2.03 14.96
C ASP A 211 11.24 2.92 14.82
N ASN A 212 10.25 2.55 14.03
CA ASN A 212 8.98 3.26 13.92
C ASN A 212 8.23 3.30 15.26
N HIS A 213 8.19 2.19 16.01
CA HIS A 213 7.63 2.21 17.36
C HIS A 213 8.39 3.13 18.31
N ARG A 214 9.73 3.17 18.23
CA ARG A 214 10.56 4.08 19.05
C ARG A 214 10.30 5.55 18.71
N LEU A 215 10.15 5.89 17.44
CA LEU A 215 9.81 7.25 16.99
C LEU A 215 8.49 7.74 17.62
N ASN A 216 7.55 6.84 17.86
CA ASN A 216 6.26 7.11 18.49
C ASN A 216 6.27 6.88 20.01
N GLN A 217 7.43 6.63 20.63
CA GLN A 217 7.59 6.42 22.09
C GLN A 217 6.75 5.27 22.63
N HIS A 218 6.46 4.26 21.82
CA HIS A 218 5.67 3.10 22.21
C HIS A 218 6.46 2.18 23.14
N ASP A 219 5.77 1.58 24.11
CA ASP A 219 6.34 0.52 24.95
C ASP A 219 6.55 -0.78 24.14
N LEU A 220 7.82 -1.09 23.87
CA LEU A 220 8.19 -2.26 23.09
C LEU A 220 7.89 -3.60 23.82
N SER A 221 7.58 -3.60 25.10
CA SER A 221 7.13 -4.80 25.81
C SER A 221 5.76 -5.30 25.33
N GLN A 222 4.96 -4.41 24.73
CA GLN A 222 3.67 -4.71 24.12
C GLN A 222 3.77 -5.17 22.65
N VAL A 223 4.99 -5.20 22.08
CA VAL A 223 5.22 -5.49 20.65
C VAL A 223 6.06 -6.74 20.46
N VAL A 224 5.52 -7.73 19.78
CA VAL A 224 6.25 -8.95 19.40
C VAL A 224 6.64 -8.88 17.94
N PHE A 225 7.89 -9.23 17.62
CA PHE A 225 8.41 -9.26 16.26
C PHE A 225 8.85 -10.67 15.88
N LEU A 226 8.12 -11.33 14.99
CA LEU A 226 8.37 -12.68 14.51
C LEU A 226 8.95 -12.63 13.08
N GLY A 227 10.27 -12.73 12.96
CA GLY A 227 11.01 -12.75 11.69
C GLY A 227 10.99 -14.13 11.04
N HIS A 228 9.83 -14.62 10.59
CA HIS A 228 9.59 -15.98 10.15
C HIS A 228 8.70 -16.07 8.92
N ASP A 229 8.83 -17.18 8.18
CA ASP A 229 7.86 -17.61 7.18
C ASP A 229 6.54 -17.99 7.87
N LEU A 230 5.43 -17.35 7.47
CA LEU A 230 4.11 -17.56 8.05
C LEU A 230 3.69 -19.03 8.00
N PHE A 231 3.83 -19.68 6.84
CA PHE A 231 3.36 -21.05 6.60
C PHE A 231 4.10 -22.10 7.45
N LYS A 232 5.29 -21.76 7.93
CA LYS A 232 6.10 -22.61 8.81
C LYS A 232 6.01 -22.20 10.30
N SER A 233 5.19 -21.21 10.65
CA SER A 233 5.25 -20.58 11.97
C SER A 233 3.90 -20.38 12.66
N TRP A 234 2.85 -21.06 12.22
CA TRP A 234 1.51 -20.96 12.81
C TRP A 234 1.49 -21.21 14.31
N GLY A 235 2.24 -22.21 14.80
CA GLY A 235 2.34 -22.48 16.23
C GLY A 235 2.99 -21.34 17.03
N LYS A 236 3.92 -20.58 16.42
CA LYS A 236 4.50 -19.39 17.06
C LYS A 236 3.50 -18.25 17.13
N VAL A 237 2.69 -18.06 16.08
CA VAL A 237 1.61 -17.08 16.05
C VAL A 237 0.53 -17.42 17.08
N ALA A 238 0.06 -18.66 17.07
CA ALA A 238 -0.99 -19.13 17.98
C ALA A 238 -0.62 -18.99 19.47
N LYS A 239 0.68 -19.05 19.82
CA LYS A 239 1.16 -18.88 21.21
C LYS A 239 0.75 -17.55 21.86
N TYR A 240 0.55 -16.50 21.07
CA TYR A 240 0.21 -15.16 21.55
C TYR A 240 -1.28 -14.83 21.42
N GLY A 241 -2.07 -15.73 20.80
CA GLY A 241 -3.51 -15.58 20.64
C GLY A 241 -4.31 -16.01 21.91
N PRO A 242 -5.65 -16.00 21.83
CA PRO A 242 -6.44 -15.56 20.67
C PRO A 242 -6.33 -14.06 20.41
N TYR A 243 -6.63 -13.64 19.15
CA TYR A 243 -6.55 -12.26 18.71
C TYR A 243 -7.93 -11.64 18.52
N ASP A 244 -8.07 -10.37 18.88
CA ASP A 244 -9.30 -9.61 18.72
C ASP A 244 -9.37 -8.90 17.37
N LEU A 245 -8.20 -8.64 16.77
CA LEU A 245 -8.05 -8.04 15.44
C LEU A 245 -6.89 -8.70 14.71
N ILE A 246 -7.17 -9.20 13.49
CA ILE A 246 -6.13 -9.73 12.60
C ILE A 246 -6.09 -8.87 11.33
N ILE A 247 -4.90 -8.42 10.95
CA ILE A 247 -4.64 -7.67 9.72
C ILE A 247 -3.86 -8.58 8.78
N ILE A 248 -4.31 -8.66 7.51
CA ILE A 248 -3.72 -9.48 6.47
C ILE A 248 -3.50 -8.59 5.25
N ASP A 249 -2.27 -8.14 5.04
CA ASP A 249 -1.88 -7.26 3.92
C ASP A 249 -0.69 -7.84 3.14
N PRO A 250 -0.90 -8.95 2.43
CA PRO A 250 0.16 -9.64 1.71
C PRO A 250 0.54 -8.92 0.43
N PRO A 251 1.76 -9.12 -0.09
CA PRO A 251 2.09 -8.77 -1.46
C PRO A 251 1.24 -9.60 -2.44
N SER A 252 0.89 -9.04 -3.60
CA SER A 252 0.21 -9.79 -4.66
C SER A 252 1.05 -11.00 -5.13
N PHE A 253 2.37 -10.78 -5.21
CA PHE A 253 3.35 -11.80 -5.57
C PHE A 253 4.68 -11.56 -4.85
N GLN A 254 5.22 -12.60 -4.23
CA GLN A 254 6.57 -12.63 -3.69
C GLN A 254 7.26 -13.93 -4.11
N ARG A 255 8.28 -13.82 -4.95
CA ARG A 255 8.98 -14.98 -5.51
C ARG A 255 9.41 -15.97 -4.42
N GLY A 256 8.98 -17.22 -4.56
CA GLY A 256 9.33 -18.32 -3.66
C GLY A 256 8.64 -18.35 -2.31
N SER A 257 7.73 -17.40 -2.00
CA SER A 257 7.06 -17.34 -0.69
C SER A 257 5.57 -17.11 -0.73
N PHE A 258 5.02 -16.32 -1.67
CA PHE A 258 3.60 -15.99 -1.69
C PHE A 258 3.08 -15.72 -3.10
N VAL A 259 1.97 -16.36 -3.45
CA VAL A 259 1.14 -16.09 -4.63
C VAL A 259 -0.29 -15.91 -4.15
N LEU A 260 -0.89 -14.73 -4.34
CA LEU A 260 -2.15 -14.34 -3.73
C LEU A 260 -3.25 -15.37 -3.99
N SER A 261 -3.54 -15.72 -5.23
CA SER A 261 -4.61 -16.67 -5.60
C SER A 261 -4.45 -18.07 -5.00
N LYS A 262 -3.21 -18.50 -4.71
CA LYS A 262 -2.89 -19.83 -4.18
C LYS A 262 -2.76 -19.86 -2.66
N ASP A 263 -2.17 -18.83 -2.10
CA ASP A 263 -1.72 -18.85 -0.71
C ASP A 263 -2.64 -18.06 0.24
N TYR A 264 -3.39 -17.09 -0.26
CA TYR A 264 -4.35 -16.35 0.55
C TYR A 264 -5.42 -17.27 1.17
N PRO A 265 -6.05 -18.20 0.42
CA PRO A 265 -7.01 -19.15 1.01
C PRO A 265 -6.44 -19.97 2.17
N LYS A 266 -5.14 -20.33 2.12
CA LYS A 266 -4.47 -21.04 3.21
C LYS A 266 -4.35 -20.21 4.50
N VAL A 267 -4.19 -18.88 4.34
CA VAL A 267 -4.18 -17.95 5.48
C VAL A 267 -5.58 -17.85 6.07
N LEU A 268 -6.60 -17.66 5.23
CA LEU A 268 -8.00 -17.52 5.65
C LEU A 268 -8.46 -18.74 6.46
N ARG A 269 -8.11 -19.96 6.03
CA ARG A 269 -8.45 -21.22 6.71
C ARG A 269 -7.97 -21.28 8.16
N ARG A 270 -6.93 -20.53 8.51
CA ARG A 270 -6.36 -20.51 9.87
C ARG A 270 -7.01 -19.49 10.79
N LEU A 271 -7.79 -18.56 10.27
CA LEU A 271 -8.36 -17.45 11.04
C LEU A 271 -9.28 -17.90 12.17
N PRO A 272 -10.21 -18.87 11.98
CA PRO A 272 -11.11 -19.31 13.05
C PRO A 272 -10.41 -19.85 14.30
N GLU A 273 -9.21 -20.42 14.13
CA GLU A 273 -8.39 -20.94 15.23
C GLU A 273 -7.61 -19.85 15.98
N LEU A 274 -7.36 -18.72 15.33
CA LEU A 274 -6.54 -17.62 15.84
C LEU A 274 -7.37 -16.49 16.46
N LEU A 275 -8.64 -16.34 16.05
CA LEU A 275 -9.52 -15.26 16.49
C LEU A 275 -10.24 -15.58 17.79
N SER A 276 -10.44 -14.53 18.61
CA SER A 276 -11.41 -14.53 19.71
C SER A 276 -12.86 -14.63 19.19
N GLU A 277 -13.82 -14.87 20.09
CA GLU A 277 -15.25 -15.08 19.73
C GLU A 277 -15.85 -13.90 18.94
N ASN A 278 -15.48 -12.67 19.28
CA ASN A 278 -15.94 -11.45 18.59
C ASN A 278 -14.82 -10.79 17.76
N GLY A 279 -13.89 -11.61 17.28
CA GLY A 279 -12.71 -11.13 16.56
C GLY A 279 -13.06 -10.55 15.18
N THR A 280 -12.27 -9.59 14.78
CA THR A 280 -12.39 -8.87 13.50
C THR A 280 -11.17 -9.13 12.63
N VAL A 281 -11.37 -9.19 11.31
CA VAL A 281 -10.29 -9.33 10.32
C VAL A 281 -10.34 -8.17 9.35
N LEU A 282 -9.20 -7.51 9.14
CA LEU A 282 -8.97 -6.61 8.01
C LEU A 282 -8.15 -7.37 6.96
N ALA A 283 -8.80 -7.76 5.87
CA ALA A 283 -8.20 -8.50 4.77
C ALA A 283 -7.97 -7.57 3.57
N CYS A 284 -6.71 -7.44 3.14
CA CYS A 284 -6.30 -6.49 2.12
C CYS A 284 -5.79 -7.19 0.85
N SER A 285 -5.97 -6.55 -0.29
CA SER A 285 -5.37 -6.95 -1.57
C SER A 285 -5.15 -5.74 -2.47
N ASN A 286 -3.94 -5.62 -2.99
CA ASN A 286 -3.59 -4.63 -4.01
C ASN A 286 -3.37 -5.27 -5.40
N GLU A 287 -4.02 -6.42 -5.68
CA GLU A 287 -3.98 -7.09 -6.97
C GLU A 287 -5.07 -6.52 -7.89
N PRO A 288 -4.70 -5.81 -8.99
CA PRO A 288 -5.68 -5.16 -9.86
C PRO A 288 -6.62 -6.11 -10.60
N GLU A 289 -6.16 -7.34 -10.86
CA GLU A 289 -6.95 -8.34 -11.60
C GLU A 289 -7.96 -9.08 -10.71
N ILE A 290 -7.90 -8.87 -9.40
CA ILE A 290 -8.77 -9.52 -8.40
C ILE A 290 -9.67 -8.48 -7.75
N GLY A 291 -10.96 -8.55 -8.02
CA GLY A 291 -11.98 -7.71 -7.39
C GLY A 291 -12.28 -8.09 -5.93
N PRO A 292 -13.08 -7.28 -5.22
CA PRO A 292 -13.44 -7.52 -3.81
C PRO A 292 -14.17 -8.86 -3.61
N ASP A 293 -14.99 -9.27 -4.57
CA ASP A 293 -15.77 -10.52 -4.51
C ASP A 293 -14.90 -11.76 -4.32
N TYR A 294 -13.68 -11.74 -4.88
CA TYR A 294 -12.75 -12.86 -4.69
C TYR A 294 -12.44 -13.09 -3.20
N LEU A 295 -12.11 -12.02 -2.46
CA LEU A 295 -11.80 -12.14 -1.03
C LEU A 295 -13.04 -12.51 -0.22
N ILE A 296 -14.21 -11.97 -0.57
CA ILE A 296 -15.49 -12.29 0.10
C ILE A 296 -15.83 -13.77 -0.09
N GLN A 297 -15.74 -14.28 -1.32
CA GLN A 297 -16.01 -15.69 -1.63
C GLN A 297 -14.96 -16.61 -0.99
N ALA A 298 -13.67 -16.25 -1.05
CA ALA A 298 -12.61 -17.01 -0.42
C ALA A 298 -12.78 -17.07 1.11
N MET A 299 -13.17 -15.97 1.76
CA MET A 299 -13.45 -15.94 3.20
C MET A 299 -14.64 -16.85 3.53
N ALA A 300 -15.72 -16.75 2.81
CA ALA A 300 -16.91 -17.61 3.02
C ALA A 300 -16.60 -19.10 2.85
N ALA A 301 -15.70 -19.45 1.92
CA ALA A 301 -15.30 -20.84 1.70
C ALA A 301 -14.34 -21.38 2.76
N GLU A 302 -13.36 -20.60 3.18
CA GLU A 302 -12.25 -21.06 4.01
C GLU A 302 -12.45 -20.77 5.52
N ALA A 303 -13.23 -19.75 5.86
CA ALA A 303 -13.55 -19.33 7.22
C ALA A 303 -15.02 -18.92 7.35
N PRO A 304 -15.98 -19.85 7.21
CA PRO A 304 -17.42 -19.56 7.09
C PRO A 304 -18.02 -18.87 8.34
N SER A 305 -17.34 -18.88 9.47
CA SER A 305 -17.74 -18.14 10.68
C SER A 305 -17.40 -16.63 10.62
N LEU A 306 -16.74 -16.17 9.53
CA LEU A 306 -16.39 -14.79 9.32
C LEU A 306 -17.26 -14.18 8.21
N HIS A 307 -18.03 -13.16 8.55
CA HIS A 307 -18.96 -12.53 7.63
C HIS A 307 -18.44 -11.17 7.19
N PHE A 308 -18.57 -10.87 5.89
CA PHE A 308 -18.23 -9.55 5.35
C PHE A 308 -19.08 -8.47 6.04
N SER A 309 -18.42 -7.42 6.49
CA SER A 309 -19.05 -6.27 7.16
C SER A 309 -19.03 -5.03 6.26
N GLU A 310 -17.84 -4.62 5.83
CA GLU A 310 -17.66 -3.40 5.04
C GLU A 310 -16.38 -3.45 4.19
N ARG A 311 -16.33 -2.61 3.16
CA ARG A 311 -15.11 -2.24 2.44
C ARG A 311 -14.72 -0.84 2.87
N LEU A 312 -13.49 -0.66 3.34
CA LEU A 312 -12.95 0.66 3.63
C LEU A 312 -12.72 1.44 2.35
N ASP A 313 -13.02 2.73 2.38
CA ASP A 313 -12.73 3.63 1.27
C ASP A 313 -11.22 3.76 1.05
N ASN A 314 -10.82 3.98 -0.20
CA ASN A 314 -9.46 4.41 -0.52
C ASN A 314 -9.33 5.91 -0.27
N PRO A 315 -8.13 6.40 0.12
CA PRO A 315 -7.90 7.83 0.21
C PRO A 315 -8.16 8.51 -1.14
N PRO A 316 -8.81 9.70 -1.17
CA PRO A 316 -9.17 10.39 -2.41
C PRO A 316 -7.97 10.74 -3.29
N GLU A 317 -6.76 10.74 -2.72
CA GLU A 317 -5.50 10.92 -3.43
C GLU A 317 -5.08 9.72 -4.29
N PHE A 318 -5.85 8.61 -4.22
CA PHE A 318 -5.65 7.39 -5.00
C PHE A 318 -6.86 7.09 -5.91
N PRO A 319 -7.25 8.02 -6.79
CA PRO A 319 -8.35 7.78 -7.71
C PRO A 319 -8.01 6.67 -8.70
N ASP A 320 -8.97 5.83 -9.03
CA ASP A 320 -8.84 4.79 -10.06
C ASP A 320 -10.05 4.82 -10.98
N SER A 321 -9.83 4.73 -12.30
CA SER A 321 -10.88 4.64 -13.31
C SER A 321 -11.69 3.34 -13.19
N GLN A 322 -11.17 2.35 -12.49
CA GLN A 322 -11.80 1.07 -12.19
C GLN A 322 -11.71 0.80 -10.68
N PRO A 323 -12.68 1.21 -9.87
CA PRO A 323 -12.62 1.16 -8.39
C PRO A 323 -12.34 -0.25 -7.82
N ASP A 324 -12.76 -1.31 -8.53
CA ASP A 324 -12.52 -2.68 -8.10
C ASP A 324 -11.11 -3.19 -8.40
N SER A 325 -10.36 -2.50 -9.28
CA SER A 325 -8.92 -2.73 -9.50
C SER A 325 -8.03 -2.01 -8.49
N ALA A 326 -8.56 -1.00 -7.78
CA ALA A 326 -7.86 -0.30 -6.72
C ALA A 326 -7.63 -1.20 -5.50
N LEU A 327 -6.96 -0.67 -4.49
CA LEU A 327 -6.77 -1.35 -3.21
C LEU A 327 -8.10 -1.80 -2.61
N LYS A 328 -8.16 -3.05 -2.17
CA LYS A 328 -9.27 -3.64 -1.41
C LYS A 328 -8.84 -3.80 0.04
N ALA A 329 -9.54 -3.15 0.95
CA ALA A 329 -9.42 -3.31 2.39
C ALA A 329 -10.80 -3.71 2.94
N LEU A 330 -10.99 -5.01 3.20
CA LEU A 330 -12.28 -5.60 3.53
C LEU A 330 -12.31 -6.03 4.99
N VAL A 331 -13.35 -5.65 5.70
CA VAL A 331 -13.58 -5.98 7.10
C VAL A 331 -14.52 -7.18 7.20
N PHE A 332 -14.12 -8.17 8.01
CA PHE A 332 -14.93 -9.35 8.34
C PHE A 332 -15.05 -9.49 9.85
N GLN A 333 -16.21 -9.91 10.32
CA GLN A 333 -16.50 -10.09 11.74
C GLN A 333 -16.92 -11.52 12.00
N ARG A 334 -16.50 -12.05 13.16
CA ARG A 334 -16.95 -13.35 13.67
C ARG A 334 -18.23 -13.15 14.48
N HIS A 335 -19.26 -13.93 14.16
CA HIS A 335 -20.51 -13.99 14.91
C HIS A 335 -20.70 -15.38 15.51
#